data_f5b93c655eb9b775a9820fc622633043
#
_entry.id   f5b93c655eb9b775a9820fc622633043
#
_cell.length_a   1.000
_cell.length_b   1.000
_cell.length_c   1.000
_cell.angle_alpha   90.00
_cell.angle_beta   90.00
_cell.angle_gamma   90.00
#
_symmetry.space_group_name_H-M   'P 1'
#
loop_
_entity.id
_entity.type
_entity.pdbx_description
1 polymer ?
#
loop_
_entity_poly.entity_id
_entity_poly.type
_entity_poly.pdbx_seq_one_letter_code
_entity_poly.pdbx_strand_id
1 'polypeptide(L)'
;MIETATSACSVALIESGAVIASDAAVVGRGHAERLMPMIADLPDGGRADEIWVDCGPGSFTGIRVGIAAARGLGFGWGVPVHGFSSMALIAATWFAHNDGEATTVVIEGGHGEVFVQPFARSPFAETTALASVPHAAPSQRRHRAGPKLAPSFQQTATAQMAARTLRHARLQ
;
A
#
# COMPACT_ATOMS: atom_id res chain seq x y z
N MET A 1 -0.86 -0.18 -10.63
CA MET A 1 -1.09 -0.04 -9.19
C MET A 1 -0.74 1.38 -8.75
N ILE A 2 -1.52 1.96 -7.82
CA ILE A 2 -1.36 3.33 -7.31
C ILE A 2 -1.33 3.29 -5.78
N GLU A 3 -0.32 3.88 -5.14
CA GLU A 3 -0.22 4.05 -3.70
C GLU A 3 0.06 5.53 -3.37
N THR A 4 -0.81 6.13 -2.56
CA THR A 4 -0.74 7.53 -2.12
C THR A 4 -1.18 7.68 -0.66
N ALA A 5 -1.32 6.58 0.07
CA ALA A 5 -1.81 6.59 1.45
C ALA A 5 -0.73 6.98 2.47
N THR A 6 0.55 6.97 2.07
CA THR A 6 1.69 7.32 2.93
C THR A 6 2.26 8.70 2.56
N SER A 7 3.42 9.07 3.10
CA SER A 7 4.17 10.25 2.66
C SER A 7 4.83 10.08 1.28
N ALA A 8 4.85 8.85 0.77
CA ALA A 8 5.30 8.53 -0.57
C ALA A 8 4.13 8.57 -1.56
N CYS A 9 4.45 8.86 -2.82
CA CYS A 9 3.59 8.65 -3.96
C CYS A 9 4.28 7.61 -4.83
N SER A 10 3.62 6.49 -5.12
CA SER A 10 4.21 5.44 -5.93
C SER A 10 3.22 4.83 -6.92
N VAL A 11 3.75 4.44 -8.07
CA VAL A 11 3.02 3.81 -9.16
C VAL A 11 3.80 2.62 -9.71
N ALA A 12 3.10 1.59 -10.17
CA ALA A 12 3.74 0.44 -10.79
C ALA A 12 2.86 -0.19 -11.87
N LEU A 13 3.49 -0.63 -12.96
CA LEU A 13 2.92 -1.58 -13.90
C LEU A 13 3.33 -3.00 -13.52
N ILE A 14 2.35 -3.90 -13.53
CA ILE A 14 2.51 -5.28 -13.12
C ILE A 14 1.96 -6.17 -14.23
N GLU A 15 2.79 -7.03 -14.78
CA GLU A 15 2.41 -8.00 -15.80
C GLU A 15 2.77 -9.41 -15.35
N SER A 16 1.81 -10.32 -15.44
CA SER A 16 2.01 -11.74 -15.04
C SER A 16 2.58 -11.90 -13.62
N GLY A 17 2.26 -10.96 -12.72
CA GLY A 17 2.72 -10.94 -11.33
C GLY A 17 4.17 -10.46 -11.15
N ALA A 18 4.78 -9.84 -12.14
CA ALA A 18 6.06 -9.17 -12.07
C ALA A 18 5.89 -7.65 -12.26
N VAL A 19 6.65 -6.84 -11.52
CA VAL A 19 6.74 -5.40 -11.77
C VAL A 19 7.60 -5.19 -13.02
N ILE A 20 7.01 -4.61 -14.06
CA ILE A 20 7.70 -4.31 -15.31
C ILE A 20 8.17 -2.84 -15.40
N ALA A 21 7.50 -1.94 -14.66
CA ALA A 21 7.94 -0.56 -14.49
C ALA A 21 7.38 0.01 -13.19
N SER A 22 8.11 0.93 -12.57
CA SER A 22 7.65 1.63 -11.36
C SER A 22 8.35 2.96 -11.19
N ASP A 23 7.66 3.92 -10.55
CA ASP A 23 8.24 5.15 -10.06
C ASP A 23 7.75 5.43 -8.64
N ALA A 24 8.58 6.08 -7.82
CA ALA A 24 8.25 6.42 -6.45
C ALA A 24 9.00 7.67 -5.96
N ALA A 25 8.31 8.52 -5.23
CA ALA A 25 8.89 9.71 -4.63
C ALA A 25 8.29 10.01 -3.26
N VAL A 26 9.08 10.51 -2.33
CA VAL A 26 8.58 11.05 -1.07
C VAL A 26 8.13 12.49 -1.33
N VAL A 27 6.81 12.73 -1.29
CA VAL A 27 6.20 14.00 -1.68
C VAL A 27 5.56 14.76 -0.51
N GLY A 28 5.41 14.11 0.64
CA GLY A 28 4.76 14.69 1.81
C GLY A 28 3.31 15.12 1.54
N ARG A 29 3.09 16.30 0.95
CA ARG A 29 1.76 16.83 0.60
C ARG A 29 1.52 17.01 -0.90
N GLY A 30 2.49 16.69 -1.76
CA GLY A 30 2.45 16.91 -3.21
C GLY A 30 1.88 15.77 -4.05
N HIS A 31 0.99 14.91 -3.49
CA HIS A 31 0.47 13.74 -4.21
C HIS A 31 -0.33 14.12 -5.46
N ALA A 32 -1.16 15.18 -5.39
CA ALA A 32 -2.02 15.56 -6.50
C ALA A 32 -1.24 16.03 -7.73
N GLU A 33 -0.17 16.80 -7.49
CA GLU A 33 0.69 17.35 -8.52
C GLU A 33 1.63 16.28 -9.11
N ARG A 34 1.99 15.28 -8.29
CA ARG A 34 3.01 14.30 -8.68
C ARG A 34 2.42 13.04 -9.34
N LEU A 35 1.25 12.58 -8.91
CA LEU A 35 0.70 11.29 -9.30
C LEU A 35 0.50 11.15 -10.81
N MET A 36 -0.19 12.10 -11.45
CA MET A 36 -0.49 11.99 -12.88
C MET A 36 0.75 12.06 -13.77
N PRO A 37 1.75 12.94 -13.54
CA PRO A 37 3.03 12.87 -14.22
C PRO A 37 3.72 11.53 -14.07
N MET A 38 3.81 10.96 -12.86
CA MET A 38 4.43 9.65 -12.64
C MET A 38 3.74 8.54 -13.43
N ILE A 39 2.41 8.54 -13.53
CA ILE A 39 1.68 7.57 -14.34
C ILE A 39 1.99 7.77 -15.83
N ALA A 40 2.00 9.01 -16.31
CA ALA A 40 2.26 9.32 -17.70
C ALA A 40 3.69 8.95 -18.16
N ASP A 41 4.65 8.96 -17.24
CA ASP A 41 6.05 8.60 -17.49
C ASP A 41 6.27 7.08 -17.55
N LEU A 42 5.29 6.25 -17.13
CA LEU A 42 5.36 4.81 -17.27
C LEU A 42 5.17 4.39 -18.75
N PRO A 43 5.66 3.20 -19.15
CA PRO A 43 5.42 2.65 -20.48
C PRO A 43 3.94 2.73 -20.87
N ASP A 44 3.67 3.13 -22.12
CA ASP A 44 2.31 3.34 -22.66
C ASP A 44 1.44 4.28 -21.80
N GLY A 45 2.06 5.28 -21.14
CA GLY A 45 1.35 6.21 -20.25
C GLY A 45 0.70 5.52 -19.04
N GLY A 46 1.25 4.39 -18.61
CA GLY A 46 0.74 3.61 -17.47
C GLY A 46 -0.55 2.83 -17.76
N ARG A 47 -0.96 2.68 -19.03
CA ARG A 47 -2.20 1.98 -19.41
C ARG A 47 -2.13 0.51 -19.02
N ALA A 48 -3.24 -0.01 -18.47
CA ALA A 48 -3.35 -1.38 -17.97
C ALA A 48 -4.79 -1.89 -18.11
N ASP A 49 -4.99 -3.20 -18.04
CA ASP A 49 -6.30 -3.86 -18.15
C ASP A 49 -7.14 -3.74 -16.86
N GLU A 50 -6.50 -3.42 -15.74
CA GLU A 50 -7.14 -3.16 -14.45
C GLU A 50 -6.29 -2.20 -13.61
N ILE A 51 -6.92 -1.45 -12.70
CA ILE A 51 -6.24 -0.51 -11.80
C ILE A 51 -6.45 -0.95 -10.37
N TRP A 52 -5.36 -1.04 -9.62
CA TRP A 52 -5.37 -1.29 -8.18
C TRP A 52 -4.93 -0.04 -7.45
N VAL A 53 -5.73 0.42 -6.48
CA VAL A 53 -5.47 1.64 -5.71
C VAL A 53 -5.52 1.38 -4.22
N ASP A 54 -4.56 1.97 -3.49
CA ASP A 54 -4.53 1.92 -2.03
C ASP A 54 -5.69 2.72 -1.44
N CYS A 55 -6.51 2.02 -0.63
CA CYS A 55 -7.64 2.59 0.10
C CYS A 55 -7.31 2.89 1.57
N GLY A 56 -6.04 2.78 1.97
CA GLY A 56 -5.59 3.06 3.32
C GLY A 56 -5.61 1.84 4.26
N PRO A 57 -5.53 2.13 5.55
CA PRO A 57 -5.52 3.43 6.23
C PRO A 57 -4.25 4.25 5.97
N GLY A 58 -4.34 5.57 6.11
CA GLY A 58 -3.21 6.46 5.91
C GLY A 58 -3.62 7.92 5.74
N SER A 59 -2.88 8.66 4.92
CA SER A 59 -3.13 10.07 4.61
C SER A 59 -4.53 10.27 4.00
N PHE A 60 -5.39 10.97 4.72
CA PHE A 60 -6.74 11.29 4.27
C PHE A 60 -6.80 11.97 2.88
N THR A 61 -5.91 12.92 2.64
CA THR A 61 -5.82 13.61 1.35
C THR A 61 -5.21 12.70 0.28
N GLY A 62 -4.12 12.01 0.63
CA GLY A 62 -3.43 11.13 -0.32
C GLY A 62 -4.35 10.02 -0.84
N ILE A 63 -5.05 9.30 0.04
CA ILE A 63 -6.00 8.25 -0.35
C ILE A 63 -7.04 8.76 -1.33
N ARG A 64 -7.61 9.96 -1.09
CA ARG A 64 -8.61 10.56 -1.99
C ARG A 64 -8.03 10.93 -3.35
N VAL A 65 -6.81 11.43 -3.39
CA VAL A 65 -6.10 11.74 -4.64
C VAL A 65 -5.91 10.45 -5.46
N GLY A 66 -5.42 9.39 -4.84
CA GLY A 66 -5.23 8.10 -5.50
C GLY A 66 -6.53 7.51 -6.04
N ILE A 67 -7.58 7.46 -5.21
CA ILE A 67 -8.89 6.93 -5.60
C ILE A 67 -9.53 7.77 -6.73
N ALA A 68 -9.43 9.10 -6.66
CA ALA A 68 -9.96 9.96 -7.71
C ALA A 68 -9.23 9.75 -9.04
N ALA A 69 -7.90 9.68 -9.01
CA ALA A 69 -7.10 9.38 -10.19
C ALA A 69 -7.41 7.99 -10.77
N ALA A 70 -7.44 6.96 -9.93
CA ALA A 70 -7.76 5.59 -10.34
C ALA A 70 -9.15 5.51 -11.01
N ARG A 71 -10.16 6.15 -10.42
CA ARG A 71 -11.51 6.19 -11.00
C ARG A 71 -11.57 6.96 -12.32
N GLY A 72 -10.87 8.10 -12.41
CA GLY A 72 -10.80 8.87 -13.66
C GLY A 72 -10.15 8.09 -14.78
N LEU A 73 -9.01 7.44 -14.49
CA LEU A 73 -8.31 6.57 -15.44
C LEU A 73 -9.12 5.34 -15.81
N GLY A 74 -9.74 4.66 -14.83
CA GLY A 74 -10.59 3.50 -15.06
C GLY A 74 -11.78 3.83 -15.97
N PHE A 75 -12.40 4.99 -15.76
CA PHE A 75 -13.46 5.49 -16.63
C PHE A 75 -12.95 5.81 -18.05
N GLY A 76 -11.83 6.54 -18.14
CA GLY A 76 -11.25 6.94 -19.43
C GLY A 76 -10.70 5.77 -20.25
N TRP A 77 -10.21 4.73 -19.61
CA TRP A 77 -9.67 3.54 -20.27
C TRP A 77 -10.70 2.42 -20.44
N GLY A 78 -11.83 2.49 -19.75
CA GLY A 78 -12.87 1.44 -19.78
C GLY A 78 -12.45 0.18 -19.03
N VAL A 79 -11.69 0.30 -17.93
CA VAL A 79 -11.13 -0.82 -17.16
C VAL A 79 -11.62 -0.81 -15.70
N PRO A 80 -11.69 -1.98 -15.04
CA PRO A 80 -12.09 -2.06 -13.64
C PRO A 80 -11.08 -1.43 -12.70
N VAL A 81 -11.57 -0.91 -11.56
CA VAL A 81 -10.77 -0.33 -10.48
C VAL A 81 -11.02 -1.13 -9.20
N HIS A 82 -9.95 -1.60 -8.58
CA HIS A 82 -9.95 -2.39 -7.36
C HIS A 82 -9.22 -1.66 -6.23
N GLY A 83 -9.70 -1.81 -5.00
CA GLY A 83 -9.05 -1.28 -3.80
C GLY A 83 -8.22 -2.35 -3.10
N PHE A 84 -7.16 -1.92 -2.41
CA PHE A 84 -6.42 -2.77 -1.48
C PHE A 84 -6.09 -2.01 -0.19
N SER A 85 -5.74 -2.74 0.87
CA SER A 85 -5.33 -2.18 2.16
C SER A 85 -3.82 -2.03 2.24
N SER A 86 -3.34 -0.83 2.60
CA SER A 86 -1.92 -0.59 2.93
C SER A 86 -1.40 -1.60 3.96
N MET A 87 -2.20 -1.87 5.00
CA MET A 87 -1.78 -2.73 6.10
C MET A 87 -1.70 -4.20 5.67
N ALA A 88 -2.66 -4.67 4.87
CA ALA A 88 -2.62 -6.02 4.31
C ALA A 88 -1.39 -6.21 3.41
N LEU A 89 -1.05 -5.21 2.60
CA LEU A 89 0.14 -5.24 1.75
C LEU A 89 1.42 -5.32 2.59
N ILE A 90 1.54 -4.51 3.66
CA ILE A 90 2.68 -4.54 4.58
C ILE A 90 2.78 -5.90 5.28
N ALA A 91 1.67 -6.45 5.77
CA ALA A 91 1.63 -7.76 6.41
C ALA A 91 2.09 -8.88 5.46
N ALA A 92 1.55 -8.89 4.23
CA ALA A 92 1.93 -9.85 3.20
C ALA A 92 3.43 -9.74 2.87
N THR A 93 3.98 -8.50 2.80
CA THR A 93 5.42 -8.27 2.64
C THR A 93 6.23 -8.89 3.77
N TRP A 94 5.81 -8.63 4.98
CA TRP A 94 6.50 -9.18 6.14
C TRP A 94 6.53 -10.71 6.11
N PHE A 95 5.39 -11.35 5.84
CA PHE A 95 5.28 -12.80 5.73
C PHE A 95 6.11 -13.42 4.60
N ALA A 96 6.37 -12.69 3.53
CA ALA A 96 7.21 -13.19 2.44
C ALA A 96 8.69 -13.33 2.82
N HIS A 97 9.14 -12.58 3.84
CA HIS A 97 10.54 -12.51 4.26
C HIS A 97 10.79 -13.06 5.67
N ASN A 98 9.75 -13.51 6.37
CA ASN A 98 9.82 -13.99 7.74
C ASN A 98 8.94 -15.22 7.93
N ASP A 99 9.35 -16.19 8.74
CA ASP A 99 8.63 -17.46 8.98
C ASP A 99 7.57 -17.37 10.10
N GLY A 100 7.27 -16.19 10.62
CA GLY A 100 6.26 -16.01 11.66
C GLY A 100 4.84 -16.33 11.20
N GLU A 101 4.01 -16.92 12.07
CA GLU A 101 2.61 -17.26 11.80
C GLU A 101 1.65 -16.08 11.99
N ALA A 102 2.09 -15.03 12.68
CA ALA A 102 1.30 -13.82 12.90
C ALA A 102 2.19 -12.58 12.92
N THR A 103 1.63 -11.44 12.54
CA THR A 103 2.28 -10.13 12.63
C THR A 103 1.27 -9.05 12.99
N THR A 104 1.73 -7.95 13.55
CA THR A 104 0.90 -6.76 13.78
C THR A 104 1.52 -5.60 13.01
N VAL A 105 0.74 -5.07 12.09
CA VAL A 105 1.11 -3.88 11.31
C VAL A 105 0.73 -2.64 12.09
N VAL A 106 1.63 -1.67 12.14
CA VAL A 106 1.42 -0.37 12.77
C VAL A 106 1.89 0.71 11.81
N ILE A 107 1.01 1.66 11.47
CA ILE A 107 1.33 2.82 10.64
C ILE A 107 0.88 4.11 11.33
N GLU A 108 1.59 5.20 11.08
CA GLU A 108 1.24 6.51 11.63
C GLU A 108 -0.06 7.02 11.00
N GLY A 109 -1.05 7.37 11.84
CA GLY A 109 -2.36 7.85 11.42
C GLY A 109 -2.49 9.38 11.34
N GLY A 110 -1.47 10.13 11.76
CA GLY A 110 -1.56 11.58 11.95
C GLY A 110 -2.24 11.95 13.29
N HIS A 111 -2.17 13.23 13.67
CA HIS A 111 -2.78 13.75 14.91
C HIS A 111 -2.37 13.02 16.20
N GLY A 112 -1.20 12.36 16.22
CA GLY A 112 -0.73 11.60 17.38
C GLY A 112 -1.41 10.23 17.55
N GLU A 113 -2.02 9.70 16.52
CA GLU A 113 -2.60 8.36 16.48
C GLU A 113 -1.79 7.40 15.61
N VAL A 114 -1.95 6.11 15.85
CA VAL A 114 -1.45 5.03 14.99
C VAL A 114 -2.59 4.08 14.66
N PHE A 115 -2.59 3.60 13.43
CA PHE A 115 -3.44 2.49 13.01
C PHE A 115 -2.72 1.18 13.33
N VAL A 116 -3.46 0.23 13.92
CA VAL A 116 -2.94 -1.07 14.35
C VAL A 116 -3.86 -2.16 13.82
N GLN A 117 -3.29 -3.16 13.15
CA GLN A 117 -4.04 -4.30 12.67
C GLN A 117 -3.19 -5.56 12.69
N PRO A 118 -3.60 -6.61 13.42
CA PRO A 118 -2.93 -7.89 13.43
C PRO A 118 -3.42 -8.79 12.29
N PHE A 119 -2.47 -9.58 11.75
CA PHE A 119 -2.68 -10.51 10.65
C PHE A 119 -2.15 -11.89 11.00
N ALA A 120 -2.84 -12.93 10.52
CA ALA A 120 -2.36 -14.31 10.47
C ALA A 120 -1.82 -14.63 9.07
N ARG A 121 -0.88 -15.59 9.00
CA ARG A 121 -0.29 -16.05 7.74
C ARG A 121 -1.20 -17.02 7.00
N SER A 122 -1.76 -18.00 7.71
CA SER A 122 -2.47 -19.11 7.08
C SER A 122 -3.75 -19.46 7.86
N PRO A 123 -4.94 -19.18 7.28
CA PRO A 123 -5.11 -18.39 6.05
C PRO A 123 -4.64 -16.95 6.24
N PHE A 124 -4.20 -16.30 5.17
CA PHE A 124 -3.86 -14.88 5.24
C PHE A 124 -5.13 -14.07 5.52
N ALA A 125 -5.24 -13.54 6.72
CA ALA A 125 -6.42 -12.80 7.15
C ALA A 125 -6.09 -11.82 8.28
N GLU A 126 -6.91 -10.80 8.39
CA GLU A 126 -6.97 -9.95 9.57
C GLU A 126 -7.54 -10.74 10.75
N THR A 127 -6.86 -10.72 11.89
CA THR A 127 -7.33 -11.46 13.07
C THR A 127 -8.26 -10.65 13.96
N THR A 128 -8.20 -9.32 13.85
CA THR A 128 -9.13 -8.38 14.49
C THR A 128 -9.36 -7.17 13.59
N ALA A 129 -10.41 -6.41 13.87
CA ALA A 129 -10.68 -5.16 13.16
C ALA A 129 -9.54 -4.14 13.32
N LEU A 130 -9.41 -3.26 12.33
CA LEU A 130 -8.53 -2.10 12.38
C LEU A 130 -8.86 -1.24 13.60
N ALA A 131 -7.84 -0.89 14.38
CA ALA A 131 -7.94 0.03 15.50
C ALA A 131 -7.11 1.30 15.24
N SER A 132 -7.66 2.46 15.62
CA SER A 132 -6.90 3.69 15.80
C SER A 132 -6.64 3.87 17.30
N VAL A 133 -5.39 4.04 17.67
CA VAL A 133 -5.00 4.21 19.08
C VAL A 133 -4.06 5.40 19.23
N PRO A 134 -4.11 6.13 20.37
CA PRO A 134 -3.18 7.21 20.61
C PRO A 134 -1.74 6.71 20.54
N HIS A 135 -0.87 7.46 19.86
CA HIS A 135 0.56 7.20 19.88
C HIS A 135 1.10 7.54 21.28
N ALA A 136 1.06 6.57 22.19
CA ALA A 136 1.67 6.71 23.50
C ALA A 136 3.17 6.93 23.32
N ALA A 137 3.71 8.05 23.84
CA ALA A 137 5.14 8.19 24.00
C ALA A 137 5.69 6.92 24.70
N PRO A 138 6.89 6.43 24.37
CA PRO A 138 7.36 5.12 24.78
C PRO A 138 7.54 5.03 26.31
N SER A 139 6.47 4.75 27.02
CA SER A 139 6.50 4.31 28.42
C SER A 139 6.58 2.77 28.39
N GLN A 140 7.79 2.25 28.42
CA GLN A 140 8.21 0.95 28.97
C GLN A 140 7.20 -0.23 28.88
N ARG A 141 6.64 -0.52 27.72
CA ARG A 141 6.14 -1.86 27.46
C ARG A 141 6.90 -2.42 26.26
N ARG A 142 7.74 -3.42 26.54
CA ARG A 142 8.47 -4.19 25.54
C ARG A 142 7.48 -5.03 24.72
N HIS A 143 6.76 -4.41 23.79
CA HIS A 143 6.30 -5.12 22.63
C HIS A 143 7.39 -5.01 21.58
N ARG A 144 7.88 -6.15 21.10
CA ARG A 144 8.84 -6.21 19.98
C ARG A 144 8.23 -5.46 18.81
N ALA A 145 8.62 -4.21 18.64
CA ALA A 145 8.40 -3.50 17.40
C ALA A 145 9.16 -4.26 16.32
N GLY A 146 8.45 -4.73 15.32
CA GLY A 146 9.09 -5.17 14.09
C GLY A 146 9.97 -4.07 13.53
N PRO A 147 10.99 -4.37 12.71
CA PRO A 147 11.90 -3.38 12.19
C PRO A 147 11.13 -2.26 11.48
N LYS A 148 11.43 -0.99 11.83
CA LYS A 148 11.00 0.16 11.04
C LYS A 148 11.57 -0.03 9.64
N LEU A 149 10.73 -0.34 8.67
CA LEU A 149 11.15 -0.45 7.28
C LEU A 149 11.60 0.95 6.81
N ALA A 150 12.83 1.02 6.28
CA ALA A 150 13.32 2.25 5.69
C ALA A 150 12.40 2.71 4.52
N PRO A 151 12.23 4.00 4.29
CA PRO A 151 11.36 4.52 3.21
C PRO A 151 11.66 3.90 1.84
N SER A 152 12.91 3.63 1.51
CA SER A 152 13.33 2.96 0.27
C SER A 152 12.87 1.50 0.17
N PHE A 153 12.71 0.80 1.30
CA PHE A 153 12.23 -0.58 1.33
C PHE A 153 10.71 -0.65 1.12
N GLN A 154 9.96 0.34 1.60
CA GLN A 154 8.52 0.46 1.34
C GLN A 154 8.23 0.63 -0.16
N GLN A 155 9.07 1.37 -0.88
CA GLN A 155 8.87 1.67 -2.29
C GLN A 155 9.01 0.45 -3.21
N THR A 156 10.04 -0.37 -3.01
CA THR A 156 10.30 -1.56 -3.84
C THR A 156 9.42 -2.74 -3.41
N ALA A 157 9.19 -2.91 -2.10
CA ALA A 157 8.37 -3.99 -1.57
C ALA A 157 6.90 -3.83 -1.96
N THR A 158 6.36 -2.60 -1.96
CA THR A 158 4.96 -2.32 -2.30
C THR A 158 4.63 -2.80 -3.72
N ALA A 159 5.47 -2.47 -4.70
CA ALA A 159 5.25 -2.88 -6.08
C ALA A 159 5.44 -4.40 -6.31
N GLN A 160 6.51 -5.00 -5.77
CA GLN A 160 6.79 -6.43 -5.97
C GLN A 160 5.77 -7.36 -5.28
N MET A 161 5.10 -6.89 -4.23
CA MET A 161 4.17 -7.74 -3.48
C MET A 161 2.73 -7.60 -3.87
N ALA A 162 2.29 -6.45 -4.34
CA ALA A 162 1.01 -6.36 -5.04
C ALA A 162 0.95 -7.42 -6.15
N ALA A 163 2.03 -7.57 -6.89
CA ALA A 163 2.17 -8.61 -7.90
C ALA A 163 1.99 -10.05 -7.35
N ARG A 164 2.46 -10.35 -6.15
CA ARG A 164 2.29 -11.68 -5.52
C ARG A 164 0.91 -11.86 -4.89
N THR A 165 0.39 -10.85 -4.23
CA THR A 165 -0.93 -10.90 -3.56
C THR A 165 -2.06 -11.01 -4.59
N LEU A 166 -1.94 -10.32 -5.74
CA LEU A 166 -2.89 -10.40 -6.85
C LEU A 166 -2.94 -11.80 -7.48
N ARG A 167 -1.82 -12.55 -7.51
CA ARG A 167 -1.85 -13.96 -7.94
C ARG A 167 -2.71 -14.84 -7.02
N HIS A 168 -2.69 -14.62 -5.71
CA HIS A 168 -3.46 -15.43 -4.76
C HIS A 168 -4.95 -15.06 -4.78
N ALA A 169 -5.31 -13.79 -4.98
CA ALA A 169 -6.70 -13.36 -5.07
C ALA A 169 -7.44 -13.83 -6.33
N ARG A 170 -6.72 -14.19 -7.40
CA ARG A 170 -7.32 -14.76 -8.63
C ARG A 170 -7.55 -16.28 -8.57
N LEU A 171 -7.10 -16.96 -7.51
CA LEU A 171 -7.22 -18.41 -7.34
C LEU A 171 -8.31 -18.81 -6.33
N GLN A 172 -9.06 -17.85 -5.80
CA GLN A 172 -10.28 -18.04 -4.99
C GLN A 172 -11.50 -17.45 -5.70
#